data_3e55ff137e560a9aa6cf0e7b80ad7822
#
_entry.id   3e55ff137e560a9aa6cf0e7b80ad7822
#
_cell.length_a   1.000
_cell.length_b   1.000
_cell.length_c   1.000
_cell.angle_alpha   90.00
_cell.angle_beta   90.00
_cell.angle_gamma   90.00
#
_symmetry.space_group_name_H-M   'P 1'
#
loop_
_entity.id
_entity.type
_entity.pdbx_description
1 polymer ?
#
loop_
_entity_poly.entity_id
_entity_poly.type
_entity_poly.pdbx_seq_one_letter_code
_entity_poly.pdbx_strand_id
1 'polypeptide(L)'
;MFSFFWKNKVSVRSVTVPTFGWSLLRKDKSIIQWLHPEQTMAISVNFFNKPPDLPTMKNVNVLRKFYRQMVADANGGLIQVDLIKINDMPMLKTIFKIPQGDEGVKYFASLIMAFETCSFVIKIETGPMPNDGARGALAADYLMKSGVDFLTISKDWSADPYDKNFKGGLLMDMSEQEQIDQLFPQHFLSQVRTLINQVEEQMKWGREIDKLALFKN
;
A
#
# COMPACT_ATOMS: atom_id res chain seq x y z
N MET A 1 0.01 36.67 -33.48
CA MET A 1 0.06 36.46 -32.03
C MET A 1 0.04 34.96 -31.77
N PHE A 2 1.22 34.31 -31.64
CA PHE A 2 1.32 32.87 -31.44
C PHE A 2 1.17 32.60 -29.97
N SER A 3 -0.01 32.09 -29.53
CA SER A 3 -0.21 31.56 -28.20
C SER A 3 0.52 30.23 -28.10
N PHE A 4 1.70 30.22 -27.49
CA PHE A 4 2.37 29.00 -27.06
C PHE A 4 1.56 28.41 -25.90
N PHE A 5 0.59 27.56 -26.21
CA PHE A 5 0.00 26.68 -25.23
C PHE A 5 1.09 25.68 -24.79
N TRP A 6 1.77 25.99 -23.71
CA TRP A 6 2.51 24.99 -22.93
C TRP A 6 1.48 23.98 -22.41
N LYS A 7 1.24 22.92 -23.18
CA LYS A 7 0.56 21.74 -22.61
C LYS A 7 1.46 21.25 -21.51
N ASN A 8 1.07 21.44 -20.24
CA ASN A 8 1.73 20.83 -19.12
C ASN A 8 1.74 19.32 -19.37
N LYS A 9 2.90 18.79 -19.70
CA LYS A 9 3.08 17.38 -20.01
C LYS A 9 3.00 16.62 -18.70
N VAL A 10 2.12 15.62 -18.62
CA VAL A 10 2.02 14.71 -17.48
C VAL A 10 3.38 14.05 -17.19
N SER A 11 3.80 14.06 -15.96
CA SER A 11 5.10 13.57 -15.53
C SER A 11 5.05 13.18 -14.04
N VAL A 12 6.09 12.57 -13.52
CA VAL A 12 6.22 12.25 -12.09
C VAL A 12 5.97 13.46 -11.16
N ARG A 13 6.18 14.69 -11.65
CA ARG A 13 5.97 15.94 -10.89
C ARG A 13 4.50 16.39 -10.87
N SER A 14 3.64 15.75 -11.66
CA SER A 14 2.21 16.05 -11.68
C SER A 14 1.48 15.58 -10.43
N VAL A 15 2.10 14.71 -9.63
CA VAL A 15 1.59 14.26 -8.33
C VAL A 15 2.58 14.67 -7.24
N THR A 16 2.06 15.23 -6.16
CA THR A 16 2.82 15.67 -5.00
C THR A 16 2.29 14.97 -3.75
N VAL A 17 3.17 14.47 -2.91
CA VAL A 17 2.85 13.80 -1.64
C VAL A 17 3.55 14.49 -0.48
N PRO A 18 3.07 14.33 0.77
CA PRO A 18 3.82 14.79 1.94
C PRO A 18 5.16 14.03 2.01
N THR A 19 6.23 14.74 2.29
CA THR A 19 7.59 14.15 2.38
C THR A 19 7.98 13.81 3.82
N PHE A 20 7.14 14.16 4.80
CA PHE A 20 7.35 13.94 6.23
C PHE A 20 8.68 14.48 6.77
N GLY A 21 9.32 15.43 6.05
CA GLY A 21 10.66 15.90 6.37
C GLY A 21 11.79 14.96 6.00
N TRP A 22 11.49 13.88 5.25
CA TRP A 22 12.47 12.87 4.84
C TRP A 22 13.42 13.38 3.76
N SER A 23 14.62 12.83 3.72
CA SER A 23 15.67 13.23 2.78
C SER A 23 15.38 12.73 1.37
N LEU A 24 15.58 13.59 0.37
CA LEU A 24 15.47 13.18 -1.04
C LEU A 24 16.57 12.18 -1.38
N LEU A 25 16.17 10.95 -1.74
CA LEU A 25 17.08 9.87 -2.11
C LEU A 25 17.29 9.80 -3.62
N ARG A 26 16.20 9.92 -4.39
CA ARG A 26 16.25 9.78 -5.86
C ARG A 26 15.24 10.72 -6.52
N LYS A 27 15.65 11.30 -7.65
CA LYS A 27 14.77 12.13 -8.49
C LYS A 27 15.17 12.03 -9.95
N ASP A 28 14.31 11.42 -10.76
CA ASP A 28 14.48 11.38 -12.22
C ASP A 28 13.13 11.60 -12.93
N LYS A 29 13.00 11.19 -14.20
CA LYS A 29 11.80 11.40 -15.01
C LYS A 29 10.63 10.49 -14.62
N SER A 30 10.91 9.40 -13.95
CA SER A 30 9.95 8.32 -13.63
C SER A 30 9.74 8.11 -12.15
N ILE A 31 10.65 8.56 -11.28
CA ILE A 31 10.57 8.36 -9.85
C ILE A 31 11.07 9.58 -9.07
N ILE A 32 10.37 9.90 -7.98
CA ILE A 32 10.89 10.75 -6.90
C ILE A 32 10.72 9.94 -5.62
N GLN A 33 11.80 9.81 -4.85
CA GLN A 33 11.83 8.97 -3.65
C GLN A 33 12.51 9.72 -2.50
N TRP A 34 11.92 9.58 -1.31
CA TRP A 34 12.45 10.12 -0.05
C TRP A 34 12.68 8.99 0.93
N LEU A 35 13.72 9.12 1.73
CA LEU A 35 14.16 8.13 2.72
C LEU A 35 13.98 8.69 4.13
N HIS A 36 13.40 7.89 5.00
CA HIS A 36 13.30 8.16 6.44
C HIS A 36 14.70 8.42 7.03
N PRO A 37 14.86 9.35 8.01
CA PRO A 37 16.17 9.65 8.61
C PRO A 37 16.92 8.42 9.13
N GLU A 38 16.21 7.47 9.73
CA GLU A 38 16.79 6.21 10.21
C GLU A 38 16.91 5.13 9.12
N GLN A 39 16.61 5.46 7.87
CA GLN A 39 16.66 4.56 6.71
C GLN A 39 15.74 3.31 6.82
N THR A 40 14.77 3.35 7.72
CA THR A 40 13.85 2.24 7.98
C THR A 40 12.69 2.18 7.00
N MET A 41 12.38 3.29 6.32
CA MET A 41 11.27 3.42 5.38
C MET A 41 11.61 4.35 4.22
N ALA A 42 10.91 4.16 3.11
CA ALA A 42 10.95 5.08 1.98
C ALA A 42 9.54 5.36 1.45
N ILE A 43 9.33 6.58 0.98
CA ILE A 43 8.15 6.95 0.18
C ILE A 43 8.59 7.33 -1.23
N SER A 44 7.84 6.91 -2.23
CA SER A 44 8.12 7.28 -3.63
C SER A 44 6.85 7.59 -4.42
N VAL A 45 6.99 8.49 -5.39
CA VAL A 45 6.04 8.68 -6.48
C VAL A 45 6.67 8.10 -7.72
N ASN A 46 6.01 7.12 -8.33
CA ASN A 46 6.46 6.45 -9.54
C ASN A 46 5.49 6.78 -10.67
N PHE A 47 6.01 7.17 -11.83
CA PHE A 47 5.25 7.48 -13.03
C PHE A 47 5.60 6.49 -14.14
N PHE A 48 4.56 5.89 -14.71
CA PHE A 48 4.66 4.98 -15.85
C PHE A 48 3.90 5.58 -17.03
N ASN A 49 4.58 5.76 -18.17
CA ASN A 49 3.98 6.26 -19.41
C ASN A 49 3.28 5.11 -20.16
N LYS A 50 2.49 4.35 -19.45
CA LYS A 50 1.63 3.25 -19.92
C LYS A 50 0.51 3.01 -18.92
N PRO A 51 -0.63 2.42 -19.33
CA PRO A 51 -1.67 2.02 -18.39
C PRO A 51 -1.11 1.02 -17.38
N PRO A 52 -1.74 0.91 -16.19
CA PRO A 52 -1.34 -0.11 -15.21
C PRO A 52 -1.68 -1.50 -15.72
N ASP A 53 -0.91 -2.48 -15.28
CA ASP A 53 -1.21 -3.90 -15.51
C ASP A 53 -2.20 -4.39 -14.43
N LEU A 54 -3.45 -3.99 -14.59
CA LEU A 54 -4.55 -4.32 -13.68
C LEU A 54 -5.71 -4.94 -14.46
N PRO A 55 -6.40 -5.93 -13.90
CA PRO A 55 -7.56 -6.55 -14.58
C PRO A 55 -8.74 -5.58 -14.68
N THR A 56 -8.89 -4.65 -13.75
CA THR A 56 -10.02 -3.71 -13.68
C THR A 56 -9.79 -2.63 -12.63
N MET A 57 -10.54 -1.52 -12.71
CA MET A 57 -10.72 -0.54 -11.62
C MET A 57 -12.19 -0.41 -11.20
N LYS A 58 -13.05 -1.39 -11.55
CA LYS A 58 -14.50 -1.37 -11.29
C LYS A 58 -14.95 -2.40 -10.27
N ASN A 59 -14.15 -3.43 -10.03
CA ASN A 59 -14.52 -4.56 -9.19
C ASN A 59 -13.40 -4.91 -8.21
N VAL A 60 -13.58 -4.54 -6.95
CA VAL A 60 -12.60 -4.78 -5.89
C VAL A 60 -12.33 -6.26 -5.66
N ASN A 61 -13.33 -7.15 -5.84
CA ASN A 61 -13.14 -8.59 -5.62
C ASN A 61 -12.23 -9.20 -6.69
N VAL A 62 -12.29 -8.71 -7.93
CA VAL A 62 -11.36 -9.11 -8.99
C VAL A 62 -9.95 -8.66 -8.66
N LEU A 63 -9.79 -7.43 -8.17
CA LEU A 63 -8.49 -6.89 -7.71
C LEU A 63 -7.95 -7.66 -6.51
N ARG A 64 -8.78 -7.99 -5.53
CA ARG A 64 -8.39 -8.83 -4.36
C ARG A 64 -7.86 -10.19 -4.80
N LYS A 65 -8.55 -10.85 -5.73
CA LYS A 65 -8.08 -12.13 -6.28
C LYS A 65 -6.77 -11.99 -7.04
N PHE A 66 -6.63 -10.95 -7.85
CA PHE A 66 -5.41 -10.65 -8.62
C PHE A 66 -4.21 -10.40 -7.70
N TYR A 67 -4.35 -9.49 -6.72
CA TYR A 67 -3.27 -9.17 -5.78
C TYR A 67 -2.93 -10.33 -4.86
N ARG A 68 -3.91 -11.11 -4.41
CA ARG A 68 -3.69 -12.32 -3.63
C ARG A 68 -2.74 -13.27 -4.35
N GLN A 69 -3.04 -13.56 -5.62
CA GLN A 69 -2.19 -14.46 -6.40
C GLN A 69 -0.80 -13.88 -6.63
N MET A 70 -0.73 -12.63 -7.06
CA MET A 70 0.54 -11.94 -7.31
C MET A 70 1.45 -11.93 -6.07
N VAL A 71 0.89 -11.67 -4.89
CA VAL A 71 1.64 -11.62 -3.63
C VAL A 71 2.03 -13.03 -3.17
N ALA A 72 1.15 -14.01 -3.35
CA ALA A 72 1.45 -15.41 -3.02
C ALA A 72 2.54 -16.00 -3.91
N ASP A 73 2.59 -15.65 -5.20
CA ASP A 73 3.66 -16.05 -6.12
C ASP A 73 5.04 -15.50 -5.68
N ALA A 74 5.04 -14.40 -4.93
CA ALA A 74 6.24 -13.84 -4.28
C ALA A 74 6.45 -14.37 -2.84
N ASN A 75 5.77 -15.45 -2.44
CA ASN A 75 5.73 -15.98 -1.07
C ASN A 75 5.28 -14.96 -0.01
N GLY A 76 4.61 -13.89 -0.42
CA GLY A 76 4.14 -12.83 0.45
C GLY A 76 2.72 -13.05 0.98
N GLY A 77 2.23 -12.08 1.76
CA GLY A 77 0.90 -12.05 2.35
C GLY A 77 0.14 -10.78 2.03
N LEU A 78 -1.10 -10.94 1.57
CA LEU A 78 -2.01 -9.83 1.34
C LEU A 78 -2.58 -9.34 2.68
N ILE A 79 -2.65 -8.01 2.86
CA ILE A 79 -3.22 -7.37 4.05
C ILE A 79 -4.45 -6.54 3.66
N GLN A 80 -4.36 -5.72 2.61
CA GLN A 80 -5.45 -4.85 2.21
C GLN A 80 -5.47 -4.62 0.69
N VAL A 81 -6.67 -4.63 0.10
CA VAL A 81 -6.94 -4.17 -1.27
C VAL A 81 -8.30 -3.51 -1.31
N ASP A 82 -8.35 -2.22 -1.58
CA ASP A 82 -9.58 -1.44 -1.62
C ASP A 82 -9.57 -0.43 -2.76
N LEU A 83 -10.75 -0.22 -3.35
CA LEU A 83 -11.02 0.91 -4.23
C LEU A 83 -11.50 2.07 -3.38
N ILE A 84 -10.77 3.16 -3.40
CA ILE A 84 -11.07 4.38 -2.68
C ILE A 84 -11.26 5.55 -3.63
N LYS A 85 -11.75 6.67 -3.12
CA LYS A 85 -11.82 7.95 -3.85
C LYS A 85 -11.14 9.04 -3.05
N ILE A 86 -10.26 9.78 -3.69
CA ILE A 86 -9.66 11.00 -3.16
C ILE A 86 -10.04 12.14 -4.09
N ASN A 87 -10.81 13.13 -3.60
CA ASN A 87 -11.34 14.23 -4.42
C ASN A 87 -11.99 13.72 -5.72
N ASP A 88 -12.88 12.73 -5.61
CA ASP A 88 -13.57 12.03 -6.72
C ASP A 88 -12.67 11.21 -7.67
N MET A 89 -11.35 11.25 -7.52
CA MET A 89 -10.43 10.42 -8.29
C MET A 89 -10.42 8.98 -7.74
N PRO A 90 -10.80 7.98 -8.54
CA PRO A 90 -10.73 6.59 -8.11
C PRO A 90 -9.27 6.14 -8.01
N MET A 91 -8.93 5.51 -6.92
CA MET A 91 -7.60 4.96 -6.66
C MET A 91 -7.69 3.55 -6.08
N LEU A 92 -6.67 2.77 -6.34
CA LEU A 92 -6.51 1.46 -5.73
C LEU A 92 -5.51 1.58 -4.58
N LYS A 93 -5.94 1.26 -3.37
CA LYS A 93 -5.11 1.15 -2.18
C LYS A 93 -4.73 -0.31 -1.96
N THR A 94 -3.46 -0.58 -1.74
CA THR A 94 -2.98 -1.94 -1.41
C THR A 94 -2.02 -1.91 -0.24
N ILE A 95 -2.08 -2.93 0.62
CA ILE A 95 -1.06 -3.21 1.64
C ILE A 95 -0.76 -4.71 1.58
N PHE A 96 0.52 -5.06 1.55
CA PHE A 96 0.98 -6.45 1.58
C PHE A 96 2.36 -6.57 2.24
N LYS A 97 2.74 -7.78 2.58
CA LYS A 97 4.04 -8.09 3.19
C LYS A 97 4.79 -9.11 2.33
N ILE A 98 6.12 -8.97 2.29
CA ILE A 98 7.02 -9.88 1.57
C ILE A 98 8.12 -10.34 2.52
N PRO A 99 8.37 -11.67 2.65
CA PRO A 99 9.43 -12.18 3.48
C PRO A 99 10.81 -11.79 2.92
N GLN A 100 11.77 -11.58 3.82
CA GLN A 100 13.16 -11.24 3.50
C GLN A 100 14.12 -12.28 4.12
N GLY A 101 13.79 -13.56 3.99
CA GLY A 101 14.55 -14.63 4.62
C GLY A 101 14.60 -14.46 6.14
N ASP A 102 15.79 -14.57 6.70
CA ASP A 102 16.02 -14.47 8.17
C ASP A 102 15.87 -13.04 8.71
N GLU A 103 15.84 -12.03 7.84
CA GLU A 103 15.68 -10.63 8.26
C GLU A 103 14.23 -10.28 8.64
N GLY A 104 13.28 -11.19 8.41
CA GLY A 104 11.86 -10.99 8.73
C GLY A 104 11.02 -10.59 7.53
N VAL A 105 10.15 -9.58 7.66
CA VAL A 105 9.21 -9.16 6.61
C VAL A 105 9.33 -7.67 6.31
N LYS A 106 9.13 -7.32 5.05
CA LYS A 106 8.90 -5.94 4.60
C LYS A 106 7.43 -5.71 4.35
N TYR A 107 6.94 -4.54 4.73
CA TYR A 107 5.59 -4.08 4.41
C TYR A 107 5.63 -3.07 3.28
N PHE A 108 4.63 -3.18 2.40
CA PHE A 108 4.44 -2.29 1.27
C PHE A 108 3.01 -1.77 1.31
N ALA A 109 2.86 -0.45 1.18
CA ALA A 109 1.56 0.16 0.90
C ALA A 109 1.64 0.96 -0.40
N SER A 110 0.57 0.99 -1.18
CA SER A 110 0.51 1.83 -2.36
C SER A 110 -0.86 2.42 -2.63
N LEU A 111 -0.85 3.59 -3.27
CA LEU A 111 -2.00 4.19 -3.94
C LEU A 111 -1.71 4.24 -5.44
N ILE A 112 -2.61 3.70 -6.23
CA ILE A 112 -2.45 3.62 -7.68
C ILE A 112 -3.52 4.47 -8.35
N MET A 113 -3.07 5.48 -9.12
CA MET A 113 -3.89 6.25 -10.04
C MET A 113 -3.78 5.63 -11.44
N ALA A 114 -4.89 5.16 -11.97
CA ALA A 114 -4.95 4.38 -13.20
C ALA A 114 -5.62 5.18 -14.32
N PHE A 115 -4.88 5.40 -15.43
CA PHE A 115 -5.36 6.09 -16.62
C PHE A 115 -5.14 5.23 -17.88
N GLU A 116 -5.82 5.53 -18.98
CA GLU A 116 -5.70 4.79 -20.24
C GLU A 116 -4.29 4.85 -20.86
N THR A 117 -3.53 5.91 -20.59
CA THR A 117 -2.23 6.15 -21.22
C THR A 117 -1.06 6.17 -20.26
N CYS A 118 -1.32 6.26 -18.97
CA CYS A 118 -0.28 6.30 -17.93
C CYS A 118 -0.82 5.82 -16.59
N SER A 119 0.10 5.66 -15.63
CA SER A 119 -0.27 5.37 -14.24
C SER A 119 0.72 6.02 -13.28
N PHE A 120 0.24 6.29 -12.06
CA PHE A 120 1.06 6.69 -10.94
C PHE A 120 0.93 5.67 -9.83
N VAL A 121 2.05 5.35 -9.20
CA VAL A 121 2.10 4.52 -8.00
C VAL A 121 2.82 5.32 -6.91
N ILE A 122 2.07 5.75 -5.92
CA ILE A 122 2.62 6.26 -4.68
C ILE A 122 2.88 5.04 -3.80
N LYS A 123 4.13 4.81 -3.42
CA LYS A 123 4.53 3.62 -2.67
C LYS A 123 5.25 4.00 -1.38
N ILE A 124 4.87 3.36 -0.31
CA ILE A 124 5.60 3.33 0.95
C ILE A 124 6.14 1.91 1.12
N GLU A 125 7.42 1.80 1.46
CA GLU A 125 8.08 0.53 1.74
C GLU A 125 8.89 0.64 3.02
N THR A 126 8.92 -0.46 3.80
CA THR A 126 9.76 -0.55 5.00
C THR A 126 11.05 -1.29 4.71
N GLY A 127 12.04 -1.15 5.59
CA GLY A 127 13.08 -2.14 5.78
C GLY A 127 12.50 -3.47 6.26
N PRO A 128 13.31 -4.53 6.34
CA PRO A 128 12.89 -5.76 6.98
C PRO A 128 12.65 -5.54 8.48
N MET A 129 11.65 -6.22 9.03
CA MET A 129 11.34 -6.21 10.44
C MET A 129 11.36 -7.66 10.96
N PRO A 130 12.24 -8.00 11.90
CA PRO A 130 12.23 -9.31 12.52
C PRO A 130 10.90 -9.61 13.19
N ASN A 131 10.45 -10.84 13.07
CA ASN A 131 9.27 -11.31 13.81
C ASN A 131 9.71 -11.84 15.16
N ASP A 132 9.62 -11.02 16.19
CA ASP A 132 9.97 -11.39 17.58
C ASP A 132 8.81 -12.07 18.34
N GLY A 133 7.65 -12.20 17.69
CA GLY A 133 6.44 -12.79 18.30
C GLY A 133 5.73 -11.90 19.32
N ALA A 134 6.32 -10.78 19.74
CA ALA A 134 5.75 -9.92 20.77
C ALA A 134 4.41 -9.32 20.35
N ARG A 135 4.30 -8.83 19.10
CA ARG A 135 3.03 -8.33 18.56
C ARG A 135 1.95 -9.42 18.58
N GLY A 136 2.31 -10.63 18.17
CA GLY A 136 1.38 -11.77 18.17
C GLY A 136 0.87 -12.12 19.55
N ALA A 137 1.77 -12.25 20.54
CA ALA A 137 1.41 -12.61 21.90
C ALA A 137 0.47 -11.58 22.55
N LEU A 138 0.79 -10.29 22.43
CA LEU A 138 -0.05 -9.22 22.99
C LEU A 138 -1.37 -9.05 22.22
N ALA A 139 -1.38 -9.27 20.90
CA ALA A 139 -2.63 -9.27 20.14
C ALA A 139 -3.56 -10.40 20.56
N ALA A 140 -3.03 -11.60 20.80
CA ALA A 140 -3.81 -12.73 21.31
C ALA A 140 -4.42 -12.42 22.69
N ASP A 141 -3.64 -11.86 23.61
CA ASP A 141 -4.13 -11.42 24.94
C ASP A 141 -5.24 -10.34 24.81
N TYR A 142 -5.03 -9.36 23.97
CA TYR A 142 -6.02 -8.31 23.69
C TYR A 142 -7.32 -8.89 23.12
N LEU A 143 -7.25 -9.80 22.17
CA LEU A 143 -8.41 -10.45 21.55
C LEU A 143 -9.18 -11.30 22.57
N MET A 144 -8.48 -12.06 23.43
CA MET A 144 -9.12 -12.82 24.51
C MET A 144 -9.83 -11.91 25.50
N LYS A 145 -9.20 -10.81 25.93
CA LYS A 145 -9.82 -9.81 26.80
C LYS A 145 -11.01 -9.10 26.14
N SER A 146 -11.04 -9.02 24.81
CA SER A 146 -12.16 -8.49 24.03
C SER A 146 -13.28 -9.50 23.78
N GLY A 147 -13.18 -10.71 24.34
CA GLY A 147 -14.21 -11.75 24.26
C GLY A 147 -14.08 -12.73 23.11
N VAL A 148 -12.96 -12.72 22.36
CA VAL A 148 -12.68 -13.76 21.37
C VAL A 148 -12.15 -14.99 22.09
N ASP A 149 -12.79 -16.15 21.87
CA ASP A 149 -12.38 -17.39 22.54
C ASP A 149 -11.03 -17.92 21.98
N PHE A 150 -10.30 -18.64 22.83
CA PHE A 150 -8.97 -19.18 22.51
C PHE A 150 -9.00 -20.16 21.31
N LEU A 151 -10.06 -20.95 21.17
CA LEU A 151 -10.15 -21.93 20.07
C LEU A 151 -10.29 -21.21 18.73
N THR A 152 -11.07 -20.12 18.67
CA THR A 152 -11.20 -19.26 17.51
C THR A 152 -9.85 -18.60 17.17
N ILE A 153 -9.15 -18.04 18.15
CA ILE A 153 -7.82 -17.47 17.97
C ILE A 153 -6.85 -18.51 17.41
N SER A 154 -6.79 -19.70 18.04
CA SER A 154 -5.87 -20.75 17.63
C SER A 154 -6.16 -21.30 16.21
N LYS A 155 -7.44 -21.42 15.84
CA LYS A 155 -7.85 -21.96 14.55
C LYS A 155 -7.71 -20.98 13.41
N ASP A 156 -8.07 -19.73 13.65
CA ASP A 156 -8.21 -18.69 12.61
C ASP A 156 -7.05 -17.65 12.69
N TRP A 157 -5.94 -17.98 13.40
CA TRP A 157 -4.84 -17.05 13.62
C TRP A 157 -4.32 -16.44 12.32
N SER A 158 -4.17 -17.24 11.27
CA SER A 158 -3.66 -16.78 9.98
C SER A 158 -4.63 -17.16 8.87
N ALA A 159 -5.07 -16.15 8.11
CA ALA A 159 -5.97 -16.31 6.98
C ALA A 159 -5.75 -15.21 5.93
N ASP A 160 -6.15 -15.46 4.68
CA ASP A 160 -6.31 -14.36 3.72
C ASP A 160 -7.46 -13.46 4.17
N PRO A 161 -7.31 -12.11 4.14
CA PRO A 161 -8.32 -11.19 4.68
C PRO A 161 -9.66 -11.23 3.92
N TYR A 162 -9.69 -11.79 2.71
CA TYR A 162 -10.87 -11.81 1.84
C TYR A 162 -11.33 -13.21 1.43
N ASP A 163 -10.58 -14.26 1.77
CA ASP A 163 -10.92 -15.64 1.44
C ASP A 163 -10.27 -16.62 2.43
N LYS A 164 -11.00 -17.00 3.46
CA LYS A 164 -10.53 -17.91 4.51
C LYS A 164 -10.11 -19.31 3.99
N ASN A 165 -10.55 -19.68 2.78
CA ASN A 165 -10.20 -20.97 2.18
C ASN A 165 -8.90 -20.91 1.37
N PHE A 166 -8.38 -19.72 1.06
CA PHE A 166 -7.13 -19.58 0.34
C PHE A 166 -5.96 -20.12 1.17
N LYS A 167 -5.14 -20.94 0.51
CA LYS A 167 -3.93 -21.53 1.09
C LYS A 167 -2.75 -21.20 0.20
N GLY A 168 -1.70 -20.67 0.79
CA GLY A 168 -0.45 -20.32 0.09
C GLY A 168 0.10 -18.97 0.52
N GLY A 169 1.39 -18.80 0.28
CA GLY A 169 2.10 -17.59 0.68
C GLY A 169 2.18 -17.41 2.20
N LEU A 170 2.54 -16.20 2.60
CA LEU A 170 2.55 -15.75 3.99
C LEU A 170 1.22 -15.07 4.31
N LEU A 171 0.29 -15.80 4.95
CA LEU A 171 -1.05 -15.26 5.27
C LEU A 171 -0.97 -14.10 6.25
N MET A 172 -1.98 -13.21 6.20
CA MET A 172 -2.20 -12.19 7.23
C MET A 172 -2.57 -12.90 8.54
N ASP A 173 -1.98 -12.49 9.65
CA ASP A 173 -2.37 -12.98 10.97
C ASP A 173 -3.22 -11.97 11.75
N MET A 174 -3.86 -12.44 12.84
CA MET A 174 -4.77 -11.60 13.63
C MET A 174 -4.08 -10.38 14.25
N SER A 175 -2.77 -10.44 14.50
CA SER A 175 -2.03 -9.29 15.04
C SER A 175 -1.87 -8.17 14.00
N GLU A 176 -2.06 -8.47 12.73
CA GLU A 176 -1.95 -7.51 11.62
C GLU A 176 -3.28 -6.81 11.30
N GLN A 177 -4.35 -7.09 12.05
CA GLN A 177 -5.61 -6.34 11.94
C GLN A 177 -5.42 -4.89 12.39
N GLU A 178 -6.10 -3.96 11.73
CA GLU A 178 -5.94 -2.51 11.94
C GLU A 178 -6.22 -2.10 13.39
N GLN A 179 -7.19 -2.74 14.04
CA GLN A 179 -7.52 -2.47 15.44
C GLN A 179 -6.37 -2.75 16.44
N ILE A 180 -5.38 -3.54 16.02
CA ILE A 180 -4.20 -3.86 16.84
C ILE A 180 -3.12 -2.77 16.73
N ASP A 181 -3.18 -1.91 15.71
CA ASP A 181 -2.15 -0.89 15.47
C ASP A 181 -1.98 0.09 16.63
N GLN A 182 -3.07 0.42 17.33
CA GLN A 182 -3.03 1.30 18.50
C GLN A 182 -2.18 0.75 19.66
N LEU A 183 -2.03 -0.57 19.74
CA LEU A 183 -1.20 -1.23 20.75
C LEU A 183 0.28 -1.23 20.35
N PHE A 184 0.56 -1.04 19.06
CA PHE A 184 1.90 -1.12 18.49
C PHE A 184 2.16 0.01 17.49
N PRO A 185 2.09 1.29 17.90
CA PRO A 185 2.23 2.42 16.99
C PRO A 185 3.62 2.47 16.31
N GLN A 186 4.63 1.86 16.94
CA GLN A 186 6.00 1.80 16.39
C GLN A 186 6.23 0.60 15.46
N HIS A 187 5.30 -0.33 15.35
CA HIS A 187 5.43 -1.45 14.42
C HIS A 187 5.31 -0.96 12.97
N PHE A 188 6.14 -1.48 12.05
CA PHE A 188 6.21 -1.01 10.67
C PHE A 188 4.87 -1.06 9.93
N LEU A 189 4.04 -2.08 10.15
CA LEU A 189 2.70 -2.13 9.56
C LEU A 189 1.82 -0.98 10.04
N SER A 190 1.83 -0.66 11.35
CA SER A 190 1.05 0.44 11.92
C SER A 190 1.53 1.79 11.38
N GLN A 191 2.85 1.97 11.26
CA GLN A 191 3.44 3.17 10.67
C GLN A 191 3.09 3.30 9.18
N VAL A 192 3.16 2.21 8.41
CA VAL A 192 2.79 2.19 6.98
C VAL A 192 1.33 2.58 6.79
N ARG A 193 0.40 2.08 7.62
CA ARG A 193 -1.02 2.49 7.58
C ARG A 193 -1.20 3.97 7.92
N THR A 194 -0.53 4.44 8.97
CA THR A 194 -0.57 5.86 9.35
C THR A 194 -0.06 6.75 8.21
N LEU A 195 1.08 6.40 7.63
CA LEU A 195 1.69 7.18 6.55
C LEU A 195 0.83 7.17 5.27
N ILE A 196 0.29 6.01 4.86
CA ILE A 196 -0.54 5.97 3.65
C ILE A 196 -1.84 6.75 3.83
N ASN A 197 -2.46 6.73 5.02
CA ASN A 197 -3.63 7.54 5.33
C ASN A 197 -3.30 9.04 5.27
N GLN A 198 -2.15 9.48 5.81
CA GLN A 198 -1.68 10.86 5.69
C GLN A 198 -1.40 11.27 4.22
N VAL A 199 -0.91 10.33 3.41
CA VAL A 199 -0.78 10.54 1.96
C VAL A 199 -2.15 10.74 1.32
N GLU A 200 -3.15 9.94 1.65
CA GLU A 200 -4.53 10.09 1.15
C GLU A 200 -5.11 11.48 1.45
N GLU A 201 -4.87 11.99 2.65
CA GLU A 201 -5.38 13.28 3.10
C GLU A 201 -4.65 14.48 2.46
N GLN A 202 -3.34 14.35 2.19
CA GLN A 202 -2.47 15.49 1.87
C GLN A 202 -1.97 15.50 0.44
N MET A 203 -2.09 14.39 -0.32
CA MET A 203 -1.63 14.35 -1.69
C MET A 203 -2.38 15.35 -2.57
N LYS A 204 -1.66 15.87 -3.57
CA LYS A 204 -2.21 16.81 -4.55
C LYS A 204 -1.72 16.44 -5.94
N TRP A 205 -2.46 16.86 -6.96
CA TRP A 205 -2.06 16.71 -8.35
C TRP A 205 -2.40 17.94 -9.18
N GLY A 206 -1.71 18.05 -10.30
CA GLY A 206 -1.93 19.15 -11.25
C GLY A 206 -3.20 18.95 -12.08
N ARG A 207 -3.79 20.04 -12.57
CA ARG A 207 -5.00 20.04 -13.40
C ARG A 207 -4.86 19.22 -14.70
N GLU A 208 -3.64 18.91 -15.14
CA GLU A 208 -3.39 18.03 -16.28
C GLU A 208 -3.81 16.59 -16.00
N ILE A 209 -3.81 16.15 -14.73
CA ILE A 209 -4.29 14.83 -14.30
C ILE A 209 -5.81 14.72 -14.44
N ASP A 210 -6.55 15.77 -14.08
CA ASP A 210 -8.03 15.77 -14.16
C ASP A 210 -8.55 15.61 -15.60
N LYS A 211 -7.69 15.84 -16.58
CA LYS A 211 -8.01 15.73 -18.02
C LYS A 211 -7.73 14.35 -18.61
N LEU A 212 -7.11 13.47 -17.84
CA LEU A 212 -6.79 12.13 -18.30
C LEU A 212 -8.02 11.23 -18.31
N ALA A 213 -8.16 10.42 -19.33
CA ALA A 213 -9.17 9.38 -19.38
C ALA A 213 -8.83 8.29 -18.36
N LEU A 214 -9.78 7.99 -17.47
CA LEU A 214 -9.64 6.94 -16.48
C LEU A 214 -9.51 5.57 -17.16
N PHE A 215 -8.75 4.68 -16.52
CA PHE A 215 -8.59 3.31 -16.97
C PHE A 215 -9.94 2.58 -17.02
N LYS A 216 -10.27 1.98 -18.16
CA LYS A 216 -11.64 1.49 -18.45
C LYS A 216 -11.88 0.01 -18.15
N ASN A 217 -10.86 -0.78 -17.96
CA ASN A 217 -11.03 -2.21 -17.71
C ASN A 217 -11.64 -2.51 -16.35
#